data_816414e3f9651e4c0720cda2f3865aaa
#
_entry.id   816414e3f9651e4c0720cda2f3865aaa
#
_cell.length_a   1.000
_cell.length_b   1.000
_cell.length_c   1.000
_cell.angle_alpha   90.00
_cell.angle_beta   90.00
_cell.angle_gamma   90.00
#
_symmetry.space_group_name_H-M   'P 1'
#
loop_
_entity.id
_entity.type
_entity.pdbx_description
1 polymer ?
#
loop_
_entity_poly.entity_id
_entity_poly.type
_entity_poly.pdbx_seq_one_letter_code
_entity_poly.pdbx_strand_id
1 'polypeptide(L)'
;MAARPLRKAPAGPPLPREASLLRIVAQGLVPATAAADPAEAVRRQLAIQGQQVSAIPHAIASRTAPEVGRSRIEEAFAVGELVRSWPMRGTVHITTADDHHWMRAALVHRLSNWMRVDEERFGHGSAGMERAARAAWETIDRARAAGRPGVTRAELVEAWDDDGVLPDLIASGAPEGYAKRHLVVGLHAIGALVQGPRDGGEHLIIDARPLPGAQAGPGGSGGAAKGEEGHRAALAEIARRYATSHGPVSVEDLARWTTLPKGEAARALADAVELTNAEDYAVDPQRGAVPLARAVASGG
;
A
#
# COMPACT_ATOMS: atom_id res chain seq x y z
N MET A 1 9.41 27.70 8.53
CA MET A 1 8.86 28.10 7.22
C MET A 1 7.46 27.57 7.08
N ALA A 2 6.46 28.42 6.91
CA ALA A 2 5.05 28.04 6.76
C ALA A 2 4.89 27.24 5.44
N ALA A 3 4.25 26.10 5.51
CA ALA A 3 3.93 25.28 4.36
C ALA A 3 3.04 26.08 3.38
N ARG A 4 3.51 26.25 2.15
CA ARG A 4 2.75 26.91 1.08
C ARG A 4 1.46 26.08 0.85
N PRO A 5 0.27 26.68 0.92
CA PRO A 5 -0.96 25.94 0.69
C PRO A 5 -0.93 25.35 -0.71
N LEU A 6 -1.19 24.06 -0.81
CA LEU A 6 -1.38 23.36 -2.10
C LEU A 6 -2.50 24.08 -2.85
N ARG A 7 -2.20 24.74 -3.97
CA ARG A 7 -3.20 25.25 -4.88
C ARG A 7 -4.10 24.08 -5.27
N LYS A 8 -5.38 24.15 -4.88
CA LYS A 8 -6.40 23.27 -5.45
C LYS A 8 -6.31 23.44 -6.98
N ALA A 9 -6.02 22.34 -7.67
CA ALA A 9 -6.21 22.33 -9.11
C ALA A 9 -7.67 22.72 -9.39
N PRO A 10 -7.94 23.53 -10.45
CA PRO A 10 -9.32 23.84 -10.82
C PRO A 10 -10.05 22.50 -11.01
N ALA A 11 -11.21 22.38 -10.39
CA ALA A 11 -12.07 21.22 -10.60
C ALA A 11 -12.37 21.12 -12.09
N GLY A 12 -11.97 20.02 -12.71
CA GLY A 12 -12.36 19.71 -14.08
C GLY A 12 -13.90 19.65 -14.19
N PRO A 13 -14.45 19.60 -15.39
CA PRO A 13 -15.87 19.45 -15.57
C PRO A 13 -16.37 18.22 -14.79
N PRO A 14 -17.58 18.27 -14.21
CA PRO A 14 -18.12 17.14 -13.46
C PRO A 14 -18.16 15.92 -14.36
N LEU A 15 -17.77 14.76 -13.80
CA LEU A 15 -17.87 13.48 -14.52
C LEU A 15 -19.32 13.24 -14.94
N PRO A 16 -19.55 12.69 -16.14
CA PRO A 16 -20.88 12.20 -16.51
C PRO A 16 -21.43 11.27 -15.42
N ARG A 17 -22.74 11.34 -15.20
CA ARG A 17 -23.40 10.52 -14.17
C ARG A 17 -23.10 9.02 -14.35
N GLU A 18 -23.09 8.55 -15.59
CA GLU A 18 -22.78 7.17 -15.96
C GLU A 18 -21.37 6.76 -15.53
N ALA A 19 -20.37 7.62 -15.73
CA ALA A 19 -19.00 7.36 -15.29
C ALA A 19 -18.90 7.25 -13.77
N SER A 20 -19.64 8.07 -13.04
CA SER A 20 -19.68 8.00 -11.56
C SER A 20 -20.33 6.70 -11.08
N LEU A 21 -21.41 6.25 -11.72
CA LEU A 21 -22.07 4.97 -11.41
C LEU A 21 -21.17 3.77 -11.73
N LEU A 22 -20.49 3.79 -12.87
CA LEU A 22 -19.53 2.76 -13.25
C LEU A 22 -18.39 2.64 -12.22
N ARG A 23 -17.89 3.75 -11.70
CA ARG A 23 -16.87 3.75 -10.63
C ARG A 23 -17.38 3.11 -9.34
N ILE A 24 -18.65 3.30 -8.98
CA ILE A 24 -19.26 2.63 -7.82
C ILE A 24 -19.30 1.11 -8.04
N VAL A 25 -19.74 0.69 -9.23
CA VAL A 25 -19.78 -0.73 -9.62
C VAL A 25 -18.37 -1.35 -9.61
N ALA A 26 -17.39 -0.68 -10.22
CA ALA A 26 -16.02 -1.13 -10.32
C ALA A 26 -15.36 -1.30 -8.94
N GLN A 27 -15.70 -0.45 -7.96
CA GLN A 27 -15.19 -0.53 -6.61
C GLN A 27 -15.80 -1.65 -5.74
N GLY A 28 -16.67 -2.48 -6.29
CA GLY A 28 -17.32 -3.57 -5.54
C GLY A 28 -18.39 -3.08 -4.56
N LEU A 29 -18.92 -1.86 -4.73
CA LEU A 29 -19.88 -1.23 -3.82
C LEU A 29 -21.35 -1.59 -4.14
N VAL A 30 -21.56 -2.57 -5.00
CA VAL A 30 -22.90 -3.10 -5.33
C VAL A 30 -22.88 -4.63 -5.19
N PRO A 31 -24.01 -5.27 -4.84
CA PRO A 31 -24.05 -6.72 -4.60
C PRO A 31 -23.50 -7.57 -5.75
N ALA A 32 -23.77 -7.17 -7.01
CA ALA A 32 -23.33 -7.89 -8.19
C ALA A 32 -21.78 -7.95 -8.37
N THR A 33 -21.06 -7.04 -7.75
CA THR A 33 -19.59 -6.97 -7.84
C THR A 33 -18.90 -7.09 -6.49
N ALA A 34 -19.65 -7.36 -5.43
CA ALA A 34 -19.11 -7.60 -4.11
C ALA A 34 -18.17 -8.83 -4.12
N ALA A 35 -17.06 -8.77 -3.40
CA ALA A 35 -16.12 -9.86 -3.28
C ALA A 35 -16.63 -10.94 -2.32
N ALA A 36 -16.20 -12.18 -2.51
CA ALA A 36 -16.61 -13.29 -1.66
C ALA A 36 -15.95 -13.25 -0.27
N ASP A 37 -14.76 -12.64 -0.17
CA ASP A 37 -14.01 -12.54 1.09
C ASP A 37 -13.21 -11.22 1.18
N PRO A 38 -12.68 -10.88 2.38
CA PRO A 38 -11.93 -9.64 2.60
C PRO A 38 -10.64 -9.52 1.78
N ALA A 39 -9.91 -10.62 1.60
CA ALA A 39 -8.65 -10.60 0.85
C ALA A 39 -8.93 -10.36 -0.64
N GLU A 40 -9.98 -10.97 -1.19
CA GLU A 40 -10.42 -10.70 -2.55
C GLU A 40 -10.84 -9.23 -2.73
N ALA A 41 -11.60 -8.66 -1.79
CA ALA A 41 -12.00 -7.25 -1.83
C ALA A 41 -10.78 -6.32 -1.89
N VAL A 42 -9.77 -6.57 -1.05
CA VAL A 42 -8.54 -5.78 -1.02
C VAL A 42 -7.70 -6.03 -2.27
N ARG A 43 -7.56 -7.29 -2.70
CA ARG A 43 -6.81 -7.66 -3.92
C ARG A 43 -7.34 -6.94 -5.16
N ARG A 44 -8.66 -6.88 -5.32
CA ARG A 44 -9.30 -6.16 -6.44
C ARG A 44 -9.00 -4.67 -6.43
N GLN A 45 -8.98 -4.05 -5.24
CA GLN A 45 -8.66 -2.63 -5.07
C GLN A 45 -7.15 -2.33 -5.13
N LEU A 46 -6.31 -3.36 -5.08
CA LEU A 46 -4.86 -3.35 -4.90
C LEU A 46 -4.44 -2.72 -3.56
N ALA A 47 -4.98 -1.56 -3.20
CA ALA A 47 -4.73 -0.89 -1.94
C ALA A 47 -5.96 -0.10 -1.48
N ILE A 48 -6.44 -0.39 -0.28
CA ILE A 48 -7.52 0.38 0.38
C ILE A 48 -6.89 1.33 1.40
N GLN A 49 -7.31 2.59 1.43
CA GLN A 49 -6.81 3.54 2.41
C GLN A 49 -7.09 3.07 3.84
N GLY A 50 -6.03 2.97 4.65
CA GLY A 50 -6.06 2.45 6.03
C GLY A 50 -5.70 3.49 7.09
N GLN A 51 -5.80 4.79 6.78
CA GLN A 51 -5.37 5.86 7.68
C GLN A 51 -6.12 5.84 9.02
N GLN A 52 -7.42 5.63 8.99
CA GLN A 52 -8.26 5.58 10.19
C GLN A 52 -8.60 4.14 10.52
N VAL A 53 -8.01 3.60 11.59
CA VAL A 53 -8.14 2.19 11.99
C VAL A 53 -9.60 1.78 12.20
N SER A 54 -10.42 2.63 12.82
CA SER A 54 -11.83 2.35 13.08
C SER A 54 -12.68 2.23 11.80
N ALA A 55 -12.25 2.84 10.69
CA ALA A 55 -12.96 2.80 9.40
C ALA A 55 -12.59 1.59 8.53
N ILE A 56 -11.48 0.89 8.83
CA ILE A 56 -10.99 -0.24 8.03
C ILE A 56 -12.05 -1.35 7.87
N PRO A 57 -12.71 -1.85 8.95
CA PRO A 57 -13.70 -2.90 8.79
C PRO A 57 -14.86 -2.48 7.88
N HIS A 58 -15.31 -1.23 7.98
CA HIS A 58 -16.37 -0.71 7.13
C HIS A 58 -15.93 -0.58 5.66
N ALA A 59 -14.71 -0.08 5.42
CA ALA A 59 -14.18 0.08 4.08
C ALA A 59 -14.03 -1.26 3.35
N ILE A 60 -13.70 -2.34 4.05
CA ILE A 60 -13.63 -3.69 3.48
C ILE A 60 -15.04 -4.30 3.36
N ALA A 61 -15.85 -4.27 4.43
CA ALA A 61 -17.19 -4.85 4.43
C ALA A 61 -18.10 -4.26 3.36
N SER A 62 -17.97 -2.98 3.04
CA SER A 62 -18.76 -2.35 1.96
C SER A 62 -18.45 -2.89 0.56
N ARG A 63 -17.39 -3.70 0.41
CA ARG A 63 -16.92 -4.31 -0.85
C ARG A 63 -17.01 -5.84 -0.85
N THR A 64 -17.52 -6.41 0.22
CA THR A 64 -17.70 -7.87 0.37
C THR A 64 -19.18 -8.24 0.39
N ALA A 65 -19.46 -9.50 0.15
CA ALA A 65 -20.80 -10.05 0.27
C ALA A 65 -21.37 -9.78 1.68
N PRO A 66 -22.69 -9.56 1.82
CA PRO A 66 -23.31 -9.13 3.10
C PRO A 66 -23.07 -10.08 4.27
N GLU A 67 -22.84 -11.34 4.01
CA GLU A 67 -22.55 -12.38 5.00
C GLU A 67 -21.15 -12.30 5.59
N VAL A 68 -20.24 -11.52 4.98
CA VAL A 68 -18.89 -11.33 5.50
C VAL A 68 -18.91 -10.36 6.68
N GLY A 69 -18.91 -10.93 7.86
CA GLY A 69 -18.93 -10.19 9.10
C GLY A 69 -17.57 -9.56 9.45
N ARG A 70 -17.60 -8.65 10.43
CA ARG A 70 -16.40 -7.98 10.95
C ARG A 70 -15.34 -8.97 11.46
N SER A 71 -15.76 -10.07 12.10
CA SER A 71 -14.87 -11.11 12.61
C SER A 71 -14.00 -11.74 11.52
N ARG A 72 -14.57 -11.96 10.32
CA ARG A 72 -13.79 -12.49 9.18
C ARG A 72 -12.75 -11.49 8.69
N ILE A 73 -13.04 -10.18 8.75
CA ILE A 73 -12.07 -9.14 8.42
C ILE A 73 -10.93 -9.10 9.44
N GLU A 74 -11.25 -9.20 10.72
CA GLU A 74 -10.25 -9.25 11.80
C GLU A 74 -9.40 -10.53 11.70
N GLU A 75 -10.01 -11.66 11.37
CA GLU A 75 -9.31 -12.92 11.10
C GLU A 75 -8.34 -12.79 9.92
N ALA A 76 -8.71 -12.11 8.82
CA ALA A 76 -7.83 -11.92 7.68
C ALA A 76 -6.52 -11.19 8.04
N PHE A 77 -6.57 -10.27 8.99
CA PHE A 77 -5.35 -9.67 9.57
C PHE A 77 -4.63 -10.63 10.52
N ALA A 78 -5.37 -11.43 11.30
CA ALA A 78 -4.79 -12.35 12.28
C ALA A 78 -4.01 -13.49 11.62
N VAL A 79 -4.52 -14.02 10.51
CA VAL A 79 -3.85 -15.09 9.73
C VAL A 79 -2.87 -14.57 8.69
N GLY A 80 -2.72 -13.25 8.56
CA GLY A 80 -1.74 -12.62 7.67
C GLY A 80 -2.16 -12.55 6.20
N GLU A 81 -3.44 -12.72 5.86
CA GLU A 81 -3.95 -12.48 4.49
C GLU A 81 -3.91 -10.99 4.14
N LEU A 82 -4.18 -10.13 5.11
CA LEU A 82 -4.17 -8.68 4.99
C LEU A 82 -3.09 -8.06 5.87
N VAL A 83 -2.46 -7.02 5.33
CA VAL A 83 -1.48 -6.22 6.06
C VAL A 83 -1.78 -4.73 5.88
N ARG A 84 -1.39 -3.96 6.89
CA ARG A 84 -1.50 -2.50 6.90
C ARG A 84 -0.10 -1.89 6.91
N SER A 85 0.20 -0.98 6.00
CA SER A 85 1.55 -0.42 5.87
C SER A 85 1.55 0.92 5.11
N TRP A 86 2.74 1.40 4.75
CA TRP A 86 2.97 2.60 3.90
C TRP A 86 3.56 2.22 2.53
N PRO A 87 2.84 1.45 1.69
CA PRO A 87 3.40 0.94 0.43
C PRO A 87 3.52 2.02 -0.64
N MET A 88 2.79 3.14 -0.52
CA MET A 88 2.75 4.20 -1.52
C MET A 88 2.38 5.56 -0.93
N ARG A 89 2.77 6.63 -1.60
CA ARG A 89 2.42 8.04 -1.33
C ARG A 89 2.74 8.55 0.09
N GLY A 90 3.39 7.77 0.95
CA GLY A 90 3.60 8.12 2.36
C GLY A 90 2.33 8.11 3.21
N THR A 91 1.28 7.43 2.75
CA THR A 91 0.01 7.22 3.48
C THR A 91 -0.24 5.75 3.75
N VAL A 92 -1.03 5.49 4.79
CA VAL A 92 -1.31 4.11 5.23
C VAL A 92 -2.36 3.47 4.35
N HIS A 93 -2.08 2.24 3.91
CA HIS A 93 -2.98 1.42 3.12
C HIS A 93 -3.06 0.00 3.66
N ILE A 94 -4.16 -0.67 3.32
CA ILE A 94 -4.34 -2.10 3.46
C ILE A 94 -4.07 -2.72 2.10
N THR A 95 -3.23 -3.75 2.08
CA THR A 95 -2.95 -4.60 0.92
C THR A 95 -3.13 -6.06 1.31
N THR A 96 -3.20 -6.96 0.35
CA THR A 96 -2.95 -8.37 0.64
C THR A 96 -1.46 -8.55 0.96
N ALA A 97 -1.12 -9.60 1.70
CA ALA A 97 0.27 -9.99 1.95
C ALA A 97 1.04 -10.23 0.65
N ASP A 98 0.38 -10.89 -0.32
CA ASP A 98 0.95 -11.20 -1.63
C ASP A 98 1.31 -9.95 -2.44
N ASP A 99 0.49 -8.90 -2.34
CA ASP A 99 0.67 -7.68 -3.13
C ASP A 99 1.62 -6.66 -2.48
N HIS A 100 1.85 -6.78 -1.17
CA HIS A 100 2.54 -5.75 -0.39
C HIS A 100 3.93 -5.39 -0.95
N HIS A 101 4.80 -6.38 -1.10
CA HIS A 101 6.21 -6.13 -1.44
C HIS A 101 6.41 -5.69 -2.90
N TRP A 102 5.78 -6.37 -3.85
CA TRP A 102 5.97 -6.03 -5.26
C TRP A 102 5.37 -4.66 -5.61
N MET A 103 4.18 -4.35 -5.05
CA MET A 103 3.56 -3.05 -5.24
C MET A 103 4.39 -1.92 -4.63
N ARG A 104 4.86 -2.12 -3.39
CA ARG A 104 5.76 -1.18 -2.72
C ARG A 104 7.03 -0.92 -3.54
N ALA A 105 7.67 -1.98 -4.04
CA ALA A 105 8.88 -1.87 -4.83
C ALA A 105 8.65 -1.11 -6.15
N ALA A 106 7.51 -1.34 -6.81
CA ALA A 106 7.15 -0.62 -8.03
C ALA A 106 6.90 0.88 -7.80
N LEU A 107 6.47 1.28 -6.58
CA LEU A 107 6.09 2.66 -6.25
C LEU A 107 7.09 3.36 -5.30
N VAL A 108 8.32 2.86 -5.21
CA VAL A 108 9.34 3.33 -4.26
C VAL A 108 9.92 4.72 -4.57
N HIS A 109 9.70 5.26 -5.76
CA HIS A 109 10.33 6.49 -6.26
C HIS A 109 10.23 7.71 -5.31
N ARG A 110 9.13 7.87 -4.59
CA ARG A 110 8.98 8.95 -3.59
C ARG A 110 9.72 8.66 -2.29
N LEU A 111 9.79 7.42 -1.89
CA LEU A 111 10.50 7.01 -0.69
C LEU A 111 12.00 7.25 -0.84
N SER A 112 12.58 6.88 -1.98
CA SER A 112 13.99 7.05 -2.25
C SER A 112 14.42 8.52 -2.11
N ASN A 113 13.62 9.46 -2.62
CA ASN A 113 13.91 10.88 -2.47
C ASN A 113 13.79 11.36 -1.02
N TRP A 114 12.77 10.92 -0.28
CA TRP A 114 12.60 11.27 1.12
C TRP A 114 13.77 10.75 1.98
N MET A 115 14.16 9.49 1.81
CA MET A 115 15.29 8.90 2.54
C MET A 115 16.60 9.62 2.24
N ARG A 116 16.86 9.99 0.98
CA ARG A 116 18.05 10.77 0.59
C ARG A 116 18.09 12.14 1.28
N VAL A 117 16.97 12.85 1.31
CA VAL A 117 16.87 14.17 1.96
C VAL A 117 17.12 14.05 3.48
N ASP A 118 16.61 12.99 4.10
CA ASP A 118 16.81 12.77 5.52
C ASP A 118 18.24 12.32 5.85
N GLU A 119 18.87 11.54 4.98
CA GLU A 119 20.29 11.21 5.09
C GLU A 119 21.16 12.45 4.98
N GLU A 120 20.90 13.33 4.01
CA GLU A 120 21.63 14.60 3.87
C GLU A 120 21.43 15.52 5.09
N ARG A 121 20.24 15.51 5.68
CA ARG A 121 19.89 16.43 6.77
C ARG A 121 20.32 15.94 8.15
N PHE A 122 20.21 14.64 8.40
CA PHE A 122 20.38 14.04 9.72
C PHE A 122 21.45 12.95 9.77
N GLY A 123 22.09 12.63 8.63
CA GLY A 123 23.06 11.53 8.59
C GLY A 123 22.46 10.14 8.80
N HIS A 124 21.12 10.02 8.81
CA HIS A 124 20.42 8.77 9.07
C HIS A 124 19.99 8.10 7.76
N GLY A 125 20.95 7.45 7.11
CA GLY A 125 20.77 6.75 5.85
C GLY A 125 20.43 5.27 6.03
N SER A 126 20.80 4.47 5.03
CA SER A 126 20.51 3.03 4.98
C SER A 126 21.04 2.26 6.20
N ALA A 127 22.25 2.56 6.66
CA ALA A 127 22.86 1.90 7.82
C ALA A 127 22.08 2.14 9.12
N GLY A 128 21.58 3.37 9.33
CA GLY A 128 20.72 3.69 10.46
C GLY A 128 19.39 2.95 10.42
N MET A 129 18.77 2.90 9.22
CA MET A 129 17.53 2.15 9.00
C MET A 129 17.71 0.64 9.19
N GLU A 130 18.84 0.07 8.77
CA GLU A 130 19.17 -1.34 8.99
C GLU A 130 19.36 -1.65 10.49
N ARG A 131 20.01 -0.76 11.24
CA ARG A 131 20.14 -0.91 12.70
C ARG A 131 18.76 -0.87 13.35
N ALA A 132 17.93 0.10 13.00
CA ALA A 132 16.57 0.20 13.51
C ALA A 132 15.71 -1.03 13.15
N ALA A 133 15.88 -1.60 11.95
CA ALA A 133 15.20 -2.82 11.54
C ALA A 133 15.61 -4.03 12.39
N ARG A 134 16.92 -4.19 12.67
CA ARG A 134 17.42 -5.29 13.53
C ARG A 134 16.83 -5.20 14.93
N ALA A 135 16.89 -4.04 15.58
CA ALA A 135 16.30 -3.85 16.91
C ALA A 135 14.79 -4.16 16.92
N ALA A 136 14.07 -3.75 15.88
CA ALA A 136 12.66 -4.06 15.73
C ALA A 136 12.40 -5.57 15.57
N TRP A 137 13.15 -6.26 14.72
CA TRP A 137 13.00 -7.71 14.51
C TRP A 137 13.31 -8.51 15.77
N GLU A 138 14.38 -8.17 16.50
CA GLU A 138 14.72 -8.80 17.79
C GLU A 138 13.60 -8.64 18.81
N THR A 139 12.96 -7.46 18.85
CA THR A 139 11.83 -7.21 19.73
C THR A 139 10.59 -8.02 19.32
N ILE A 140 10.32 -8.12 18.03
CA ILE A 140 9.22 -8.95 17.49
C ILE A 140 9.50 -10.43 17.76
N ASP A 141 10.72 -10.91 17.58
CA ASP A 141 11.08 -12.31 17.83
C ASP A 141 10.94 -12.68 19.31
N ARG A 142 11.33 -11.77 20.22
CA ARG A 142 11.08 -11.94 21.67
C ARG A 142 9.59 -12.02 21.99
N ALA A 143 8.77 -11.16 21.37
CA ALA A 143 7.32 -11.19 21.55
C ALA A 143 6.72 -12.50 21.03
N ARG A 144 7.17 -12.98 19.87
CA ARG A 144 6.74 -14.27 19.30
C ARG A 144 7.12 -15.45 20.18
N ALA A 145 8.34 -15.46 20.72
CA ALA A 145 8.77 -16.49 21.69
C ALA A 145 7.91 -16.50 22.97
N ALA A 146 7.33 -15.35 23.33
CA ALA A 146 6.37 -15.21 24.43
C ALA A 146 4.89 -15.48 24.01
N GLY A 147 4.65 -16.00 22.80
CA GLY A 147 3.31 -16.33 22.29
C GLY A 147 2.49 -15.13 21.80
N ARG A 148 3.11 -13.96 21.61
CA ARG A 148 2.44 -12.76 21.08
C ARG A 148 2.65 -12.66 19.57
N PRO A 149 1.63 -12.26 18.80
CA PRO A 149 1.74 -12.22 17.33
C PRO A 149 2.59 -11.04 16.81
N GLY A 150 2.88 -10.04 17.63
CA GLY A 150 3.64 -8.85 17.28
C GLY A 150 3.82 -7.91 18.45
N VAL A 151 4.25 -6.69 18.18
CA VAL A 151 4.57 -5.66 19.17
C VAL A 151 3.79 -4.37 18.90
N THR A 152 3.62 -3.57 19.94
CA THR A 152 3.04 -2.23 19.85
C THR A 152 4.06 -1.23 19.30
N ARG A 153 3.57 -0.07 18.85
CA ARG A 153 4.46 1.04 18.49
C ARG A 153 5.29 1.52 19.68
N ALA A 154 4.74 1.50 20.89
CA ALA A 154 5.44 1.92 22.09
C ALA A 154 6.65 1.03 22.39
N GLU A 155 6.48 -0.30 22.31
CA GLU A 155 7.58 -1.26 22.50
C GLU A 155 8.70 -1.09 21.47
N LEU A 156 8.37 -0.75 20.21
CA LEU A 156 9.41 -0.46 19.23
C LEU A 156 10.16 0.84 19.51
N VAL A 157 9.45 1.88 19.96
CA VAL A 157 10.09 3.15 20.34
C VAL A 157 11.06 2.92 21.52
N GLU A 158 10.67 2.14 22.52
CA GLU A 158 11.52 1.75 23.63
C GLU A 158 12.75 0.96 23.16
N ALA A 159 12.55 -0.02 22.29
CA ALA A 159 13.66 -0.81 21.71
C ALA A 159 14.66 0.04 20.91
N TRP A 160 14.21 1.06 20.19
CA TRP A 160 15.08 1.99 19.46
C TRP A 160 15.77 2.99 20.38
N ASP A 161 15.16 3.31 21.52
CA ASP A 161 15.77 4.12 22.57
C ASP A 161 16.91 3.34 23.25
N ASP A 162 16.64 2.12 23.68
CA ASP A 162 17.59 1.21 24.31
C ASP A 162 18.77 0.85 23.39
N ASP A 163 18.53 0.63 22.09
CA ASP A 163 19.58 0.37 21.10
C ASP A 163 20.41 1.63 20.76
N GLY A 164 19.92 2.81 21.15
CA GLY A 164 20.58 4.10 20.88
C GLY A 164 20.29 4.67 19.50
N VAL A 165 19.55 3.99 18.63
CA VAL A 165 19.24 4.49 17.29
C VAL A 165 18.34 5.72 17.32
N LEU A 166 17.38 5.78 18.23
CA LEU A 166 16.53 6.95 18.43
C LEU A 166 17.28 8.13 19.05
N PRO A 167 18.08 7.95 20.11
CA PRO A 167 18.98 8.99 20.64
C PRO A 167 19.95 9.56 19.59
N ASP A 168 20.59 8.71 18.79
CA ASP A 168 21.52 9.15 17.74
C ASP A 168 20.83 10.05 16.71
N LEU A 169 19.60 9.68 16.30
CA LEU A 169 18.81 10.47 15.35
C LEU A 169 18.37 11.83 15.94
N ILE A 170 18.03 11.85 17.23
CA ILE A 170 17.71 13.10 17.95
C ILE A 170 18.96 13.97 18.10
N ALA A 171 20.11 13.39 18.46
CA ALA A 171 21.37 14.10 18.59
C ALA A 171 21.85 14.71 17.27
N SER A 172 21.49 14.14 16.13
CA SER A 172 21.76 14.70 14.80
C SER A 172 20.87 15.90 14.43
N GLY A 173 19.97 16.32 15.32
CA GLY A 173 19.10 17.48 15.17
C GLY A 173 17.66 17.17 14.70
N ALA A 174 17.29 15.91 14.63
CA ALA A 174 15.90 15.54 14.35
C ALA A 174 15.01 15.80 15.58
N PRO A 175 13.87 16.51 15.45
CA PRO A 175 12.91 16.61 16.54
C PRO A 175 12.41 15.22 16.96
N GLU A 176 12.27 14.96 18.26
CA GLU A 176 11.91 13.64 18.79
C GLU A 176 10.67 13.02 18.14
N GLY A 177 9.58 13.80 18.01
CA GLY A 177 8.36 13.32 17.35
C GLY A 177 8.56 12.99 15.87
N TYR A 178 9.48 13.70 15.20
CA TYR A 178 9.87 13.41 13.83
C TYR A 178 10.71 12.12 13.77
N ALA A 179 11.71 11.97 14.65
CA ALA A 179 12.56 10.79 14.72
C ALA A 179 11.75 9.49 14.94
N LYS A 180 10.86 9.48 15.92
CA LYS A 180 9.93 8.37 16.17
C LYS A 180 9.08 8.03 14.94
N ARG A 181 8.53 9.05 14.27
CA ARG A 181 7.73 8.86 13.06
C ARG A 181 8.61 8.38 11.90
N HIS A 182 9.80 8.92 11.73
CA HIS A 182 10.76 8.56 10.68
C HIS A 182 11.07 7.06 10.74
N LEU A 183 11.43 6.53 11.92
CA LEU A 183 11.72 5.11 12.10
C LEU A 183 10.50 4.24 11.79
N VAL A 184 9.32 4.56 12.34
CA VAL A 184 8.10 3.78 12.08
C VAL A 184 7.74 3.79 10.59
N VAL A 185 7.59 4.97 9.99
CA VAL A 185 7.18 5.08 8.59
C VAL A 185 8.24 4.55 7.65
N GLY A 186 9.51 4.84 7.92
CA GLY A 186 10.65 4.38 7.12
C GLY A 186 10.72 2.86 7.05
N LEU A 187 10.67 2.17 8.20
CA LEU A 187 10.73 0.70 8.23
C LEU A 187 9.55 0.02 7.52
N HIS A 188 8.35 0.59 7.61
CA HIS A 188 7.22 0.11 6.82
C HIS A 188 7.43 0.38 5.32
N ALA A 189 7.87 1.57 4.99
CA ALA A 189 8.05 1.99 3.60
C ALA A 189 9.17 1.22 2.88
N ILE A 190 10.25 0.85 3.57
CA ILE A 190 11.28 -0.05 3.01
C ILE A 190 10.89 -1.54 3.04
N GLY A 191 9.75 -1.89 3.66
CA GLY A 191 9.25 -3.25 3.72
C GLY A 191 9.90 -4.12 4.78
N ALA A 192 10.51 -3.54 5.81
CA ALA A 192 11.04 -4.27 6.96
C ALA A 192 9.93 -4.70 7.92
N LEU A 193 8.90 -3.87 8.04
CA LEU A 193 7.78 -4.05 8.96
C LEU A 193 6.44 -3.87 8.25
N VAL A 194 5.41 -4.53 8.77
CA VAL A 194 4.00 -4.29 8.46
C VAL A 194 3.19 -4.34 9.75
N GLN A 195 1.93 -3.92 9.67
CA GLN A 195 0.97 -4.08 10.74
C GLN A 195 0.01 -5.22 10.39
N GLY A 196 -0.19 -6.13 11.33
CA GLY A 196 -1.00 -7.34 11.20
C GLY A 196 -2.20 -7.35 12.15
N PRO A 197 -2.29 -8.34 13.06
CA PRO A 197 -3.41 -8.49 14.00
C PRO A 197 -3.71 -7.23 14.78
N ARG A 198 -4.95 -7.10 15.22
CA ARG A 198 -5.34 -6.03 16.15
C ARG A 198 -5.19 -6.50 17.60
N ASP A 199 -4.75 -5.56 18.43
CA ASP A 199 -4.86 -5.65 19.88
C ASP A 199 -5.55 -4.37 20.36
N GLY A 200 -6.76 -4.52 20.91
CA GLY A 200 -7.58 -3.36 21.27
C GLY A 200 -7.83 -2.40 20.11
N GLY A 201 -7.37 -1.15 20.24
CA GLY A 201 -7.55 -0.07 19.26
C GLY A 201 -6.46 -0.02 18.18
N GLU A 202 -5.38 -0.79 18.29
CA GLU A 202 -4.20 -0.70 17.43
C GLU A 202 -3.97 -1.99 16.62
N HIS A 203 -3.25 -1.86 15.51
CA HIS A 203 -2.66 -3.02 14.84
C HIS A 203 -1.27 -3.24 15.38
N LEU A 204 -0.95 -4.47 15.77
CA LEU A 204 0.38 -4.87 16.15
C LEU A 204 1.33 -4.81 14.95
N ILE A 205 2.56 -4.41 15.20
CA ILE A 205 3.63 -4.38 14.21
C ILE A 205 4.29 -5.76 14.18
N ILE A 206 4.48 -6.28 12.99
CA ILE A 206 5.05 -7.59 12.73
C ILE A 206 6.17 -7.51 11.70
N ASP A 207 7.01 -8.53 11.66
CA ASP A 207 8.07 -8.70 10.68
C ASP A 207 7.48 -8.94 9.28
N ALA A 208 7.91 -8.15 8.31
CA ALA A 208 7.47 -8.26 6.92
C ALA A 208 8.33 -9.24 6.09
N ARG A 209 9.48 -9.71 6.59
CA ARG A 209 10.38 -10.61 5.85
C ARG A 209 9.75 -11.94 5.43
N PRO A 210 8.84 -12.55 6.21
CA PRO A 210 8.17 -13.79 5.80
C PRO A 210 7.09 -13.61 4.74
N LEU A 211 6.68 -12.37 4.43
CA LEU A 211 5.65 -12.14 3.42
C LEU A 211 6.14 -12.50 2.01
N PRO A 212 5.25 -12.92 1.10
CA PRO A 212 5.60 -13.20 -0.28
C PRO A 212 6.35 -12.03 -0.95
N GLY A 213 7.41 -12.33 -1.69
CA GLY A 213 8.20 -11.30 -2.39
C GLY A 213 9.18 -10.50 -1.53
N ALA A 214 9.38 -10.86 -0.24
CA ALA A 214 10.29 -10.19 0.69
C ALA A 214 11.78 -10.52 0.50
N GLN A 215 12.19 -11.13 -0.59
CA GLN A 215 13.53 -11.71 -0.82
C GLN A 215 14.69 -10.71 -0.85
N ALA A 216 14.43 -9.42 -0.69
CA ALA A 216 15.46 -8.41 -0.51
C ALA A 216 15.31 -7.81 0.88
N GLY A 217 16.40 -7.74 1.63
CA GLY A 217 16.47 -7.08 2.93
C GLY A 217 16.03 -5.60 2.88
N PRO A 218 16.13 -4.84 4.00
CA PRO A 218 15.78 -3.43 4.05
C PRO A 218 16.42 -2.65 2.90
N GLY A 219 15.62 -2.01 2.08
CA GLY A 219 16.10 -1.27 0.90
C GLY A 219 16.19 -2.06 -0.41
N GLY A 220 15.94 -3.38 -0.38
CA GLY A 220 15.93 -4.20 -1.60
C GLY A 220 14.64 -4.08 -2.40
N SER A 221 14.74 -4.11 -3.73
CA SER A 221 13.61 -4.23 -4.65
C SER A 221 13.06 -5.66 -4.62
N GLY A 222 12.38 -6.03 -3.52
CA GLY A 222 11.81 -7.37 -3.38
C GLY A 222 10.61 -7.58 -4.29
N GLY A 223 10.59 -8.68 -5.02
CA GLY A 223 9.40 -9.24 -5.63
C GLY A 223 8.93 -8.67 -6.97
N ALA A 224 9.34 -7.48 -7.36
CA ALA A 224 9.22 -7.07 -8.76
C ALA A 224 10.24 -7.85 -9.58
N ALA A 225 9.89 -8.32 -10.76
CA ALA A 225 10.84 -8.94 -11.66
C ALA A 225 12.05 -8.01 -11.81
N LYS A 226 13.26 -8.58 -11.71
CA LYS A 226 14.49 -7.80 -11.65
C LYS A 226 14.67 -7.01 -12.95
N GLY A 227 15.06 -5.75 -12.85
CA GLY A 227 15.38 -4.90 -13.99
C GLY A 227 14.20 -4.04 -14.48
N GLU A 228 14.46 -3.30 -15.55
CA GLU A 228 13.52 -2.34 -16.14
C GLU A 228 12.24 -3.00 -16.66
N GLU A 229 12.37 -4.17 -17.30
CA GLU A 229 11.24 -4.94 -17.81
C GLU A 229 10.28 -5.39 -16.68
N GLY A 230 10.84 -5.89 -15.59
CA GLY A 230 10.04 -6.29 -14.45
C GLY A 230 9.37 -5.13 -13.73
N HIS A 231 10.05 -3.99 -13.65
CA HIS A 231 9.43 -2.78 -13.12
C HIS A 231 8.27 -2.31 -14.01
N ARG A 232 8.47 -2.31 -15.33
CA ARG A 232 7.43 -1.99 -16.32
C ARG A 232 6.23 -2.93 -16.20
N ALA A 233 6.45 -4.24 -16.09
CA ALA A 233 5.40 -5.23 -15.89
C ALA A 233 4.62 -5.00 -14.58
N ALA A 234 5.29 -4.66 -13.49
CA ALA A 234 4.65 -4.32 -12.23
C ALA A 234 3.79 -3.06 -12.33
N LEU A 235 4.25 -2.02 -13.03
CA LEU A 235 3.46 -0.81 -13.28
C LEU A 235 2.24 -1.09 -14.17
N ALA A 236 2.37 -1.95 -15.17
CA ALA A 236 1.26 -2.38 -16.01
C ALA A 236 0.20 -3.13 -15.19
N GLU A 237 0.61 -4.03 -14.29
CA GLU A 237 -0.31 -4.73 -13.38
C GLU A 237 -1.00 -3.77 -12.40
N ILE A 238 -0.27 -2.79 -11.85
CA ILE A 238 -0.87 -1.72 -11.03
C ILE A 238 -1.93 -0.97 -11.85
N ALA A 239 -1.61 -0.56 -13.07
CA ALA A 239 -2.53 0.17 -13.93
C ALA A 239 -3.76 -0.67 -14.29
N ARG A 240 -3.57 -1.95 -14.60
CA ARG A 240 -4.65 -2.91 -14.89
C ARG A 240 -5.62 -3.03 -13.72
N ARG A 241 -5.12 -3.31 -12.51
CA ARG A 241 -5.98 -3.43 -11.31
C ARG A 241 -6.64 -2.10 -10.95
N TYR A 242 -5.91 -0.99 -11.08
CA TYR A 242 -6.48 0.33 -10.84
C TYR A 242 -7.61 0.64 -11.82
N ALA A 243 -7.41 0.41 -13.11
CA ALA A 243 -8.44 0.61 -14.12
C ALA A 243 -9.67 -0.29 -13.90
N THR A 244 -9.46 -1.55 -13.53
CA THR A 244 -10.53 -2.51 -13.25
C THR A 244 -11.34 -2.13 -12.01
N SER A 245 -10.68 -1.64 -10.95
CA SER A 245 -11.31 -1.36 -9.65
C SER A 245 -11.79 0.07 -9.47
N HIS A 246 -11.33 1.03 -10.28
CA HIS A 246 -11.67 2.45 -10.16
C HIS A 246 -12.24 3.04 -11.44
N GLY A 247 -12.34 2.24 -12.51
CA GLY A 247 -12.72 2.70 -13.83
C GLY A 247 -14.16 3.23 -13.94
N PRO A 248 -14.40 4.04 -14.97
CA PRO A 248 -13.45 4.50 -15.99
C PRO A 248 -12.41 5.47 -15.41
N VAL A 249 -11.15 5.34 -15.86
CA VAL A 249 -10.00 6.12 -15.34
C VAL A 249 -9.28 6.83 -16.47
N SER A 250 -8.59 7.93 -16.13
CA SER A 250 -7.68 8.66 -17.00
C SER A 250 -6.22 8.47 -16.57
N VAL A 251 -5.30 8.90 -17.43
CA VAL A 251 -3.86 9.00 -17.10
C VAL A 251 -3.65 9.85 -15.86
N GLU A 252 -4.38 10.95 -15.72
CA GLU A 252 -4.33 11.85 -14.57
C GLU A 252 -4.80 11.17 -13.28
N ASP A 253 -5.81 10.31 -13.36
CA ASP A 253 -6.30 9.57 -12.20
C ASP A 253 -5.24 8.59 -11.71
N LEU A 254 -4.63 7.79 -12.60
CA LEU A 254 -3.56 6.87 -12.25
C LEU A 254 -2.32 7.61 -11.74
N ALA A 255 -1.89 8.66 -12.42
CA ALA A 255 -0.76 9.49 -12.01
C ALA A 255 -0.97 10.11 -10.62
N ARG A 256 -2.18 10.55 -10.29
CA ARG A 256 -2.54 11.07 -8.96
C ARG A 256 -2.54 9.96 -7.91
N TRP A 257 -3.08 8.80 -8.26
CA TRP A 257 -3.17 7.67 -7.33
C TRP A 257 -1.80 7.07 -7.00
N THR A 258 -0.92 6.89 -7.99
CA THR A 258 0.43 6.33 -7.84
C THR A 258 1.48 7.38 -7.51
N THR A 259 1.24 8.66 -7.86
CA THR A 259 2.22 9.76 -7.93
C THR A 259 3.33 9.56 -8.97
N LEU A 260 3.12 8.68 -9.93
CA LEU A 260 4.01 8.54 -11.08
C LEU A 260 3.98 9.78 -11.97
N PRO A 261 5.07 10.07 -12.70
CA PRO A 261 5.06 11.00 -13.81
C PRO A 261 3.96 10.62 -14.83
N LYS A 262 3.27 11.61 -15.42
CA LYS A 262 2.18 11.34 -16.37
C LYS A 262 2.60 10.44 -17.53
N GLY A 263 3.84 10.60 -18.04
CA GLY A 263 4.36 9.74 -19.11
C GLY A 263 4.49 8.28 -18.72
N GLU A 264 4.87 7.99 -17.48
CA GLU A 264 4.93 6.62 -16.95
C GLU A 264 3.53 6.06 -16.71
N ALA A 265 2.61 6.84 -16.15
CA ALA A 265 1.23 6.44 -15.97
C ALA A 265 0.54 6.14 -17.31
N ALA A 266 0.82 6.93 -18.35
CA ALA A 266 0.29 6.69 -19.70
C ALA A 266 0.83 5.37 -20.29
N ARG A 267 2.13 5.11 -20.18
CA ARG A 267 2.73 3.85 -20.61
C ARG A 267 2.16 2.66 -19.85
N ALA A 268 2.06 2.77 -18.52
CA ALA A 268 1.50 1.70 -17.70
C ALA A 268 0.05 1.36 -18.06
N LEU A 269 -0.78 2.36 -18.40
CA LEU A 269 -2.15 2.12 -18.87
C LEU A 269 -2.18 1.48 -20.26
N ALA A 270 -1.29 1.88 -21.17
CA ALA A 270 -1.18 1.27 -22.50
C ALA A 270 -0.77 -0.21 -22.39
N ASP A 271 0.26 -0.50 -21.59
CA ASP A 271 0.72 -1.87 -21.33
C ASP A 271 -0.39 -2.70 -20.63
N ALA A 272 -1.17 -2.09 -19.74
CA ALA A 272 -2.29 -2.75 -19.08
C ALA A 272 -3.40 -3.17 -20.06
N VAL A 273 -3.65 -2.39 -21.11
CA VAL A 273 -4.62 -2.74 -22.16
C VAL A 273 -4.15 -3.99 -22.92
N GLU A 274 -2.86 -4.10 -23.22
CA GLU A 274 -2.29 -5.29 -23.86
C GLU A 274 -2.43 -6.54 -23.00
N LEU A 275 -2.17 -6.44 -21.70
CA LEU A 275 -2.35 -7.53 -20.75
C LEU A 275 -3.81 -8.00 -20.65
N THR A 276 -4.75 -7.06 -20.75
CA THR A 276 -6.18 -7.37 -20.65
C THR A 276 -6.76 -7.95 -21.93
N ASN A 277 -6.18 -7.73 -23.08
CA ASN A 277 -6.66 -8.28 -24.36
C ASN A 277 -6.33 -9.77 -24.55
N ALA A 278 -5.43 -10.33 -23.74
CA ALA A 278 -4.93 -11.68 -23.99
C ALA A 278 -5.79 -12.81 -23.37
N GLU A 279 -6.31 -12.69 -22.15
CA GLU A 279 -7.03 -13.83 -21.52
C GLU A 279 -8.09 -13.44 -20.45
N ASP A 280 -7.97 -12.29 -19.80
CA ASP A 280 -8.77 -11.94 -18.61
C ASP A 280 -10.19 -11.40 -18.93
N TYR A 281 -10.58 -11.31 -20.21
CA TYR A 281 -11.92 -10.91 -20.66
C TYR A 281 -12.91 -12.06 -20.82
N ALA A 282 -12.55 -13.27 -20.43
CA ALA A 282 -13.54 -14.29 -20.13
C ALA A 282 -14.27 -13.93 -18.83
N VAL A 283 -14.79 -12.72 -18.79
CA VAL A 283 -15.75 -12.31 -17.76
C VAL A 283 -16.97 -13.16 -17.94
N ASP A 284 -17.32 -13.90 -16.90
CA ASP A 284 -18.57 -14.62 -16.81
C ASP A 284 -19.73 -13.70 -17.26
N PRO A 285 -20.36 -13.97 -18.41
CA PRO A 285 -21.43 -13.13 -18.92
C PRO A 285 -22.61 -13.00 -17.96
N GLN A 286 -22.72 -13.89 -16.98
CA GLN A 286 -23.76 -13.88 -15.94
C GLN A 286 -23.46 -12.91 -14.79
N ARG A 287 -22.23 -12.45 -14.63
CA ARG A 287 -21.83 -11.49 -13.58
C ARG A 287 -21.86 -10.03 -14.01
N GLY A 288 -22.26 -9.71 -15.22
CA GLY A 288 -22.54 -8.33 -15.65
C GLY A 288 -21.38 -7.34 -15.62
N ALA A 289 -20.13 -7.81 -15.56
CA ALA A 289 -18.98 -6.95 -15.62
C ALA A 289 -18.82 -6.39 -17.04
N VAL A 290 -19.14 -5.12 -17.22
CA VAL A 290 -18.85 -4.40 -18.46
C VAL A 290 -17.33 -4.31 -18.60
N PRO A 291 -16.74 -4.66 -19.77
CA PRO A 291 -15.32 -4.56 -20.01
C PRO A 291 -14.85 -3.10 -19.89
N LEU A 292 -14.24 -2.76 -18.78
CA LEU A 292 -13.75 -1.39 -18.49
C LEU A 292 -12.64 -0.94 -19.46
N ALA A 293 -11.93 -1.85 -20.09
CA ALA A 293 -10.90 -1.53 -21.07
C ALA A 293 -11.46 -0.90 -22.36
N ARG A 294 -12.70 -1.19 -22.76
CA ARG A 294 -13.32 -0.47 -23.89
C ARG A 294 -13.56 1.01 -23.59
N ALA A 295 -13.79 1.37 -22.33
CA ALA A 295 -14.00 2.75 -21.93
C ALA A 295 -12.67 3.55 -21.93
N VAL A 296 -11.54 2.90 -21.71
CA VAL A 296 -10.20 3.53 -21.76
C VAL A 296 -9.74 3.74 -23.21
N ALA A 297 -10.05 2.81 -24.11
CA ALA A 297 -9.68 2.88 -25.53
C ALA A 297 -10.51 3.85 -26.36
N SER A 298 -11.72 4.22 -25.91
CA SER A 298 -12.63 5.12 -26.63
C SER A 298 -12.54 6.58 -26.18
N GLY A 299 -11.64 6.93 -25.27
CA GLY A 299 -11.43 8.27 -24.73
C GLY A 299 -10.20 8.99 -25.28
N GLY A 300 -9.76 8.64 -26.50
CA GLY A 300 -8.71 9.34 -27.24
C GLY A 300 -9.28 10.43 -28.12
#